data_c18dd0619eefc5530c2842b602bebf7a
#
_entry.id   c18dd0619eefc5530c2842b602bebf7a
#
_cell.length_a   1.000
_cell.length_b   1.000
_cell.length_c   1.000
_cell.angle_alpha   90.00
_cell.angle_beta   90.00
_cell.angle_gamma   90.00
#
_symmetry.space_group_name_H-M   'P 1'
#
loop_
_entity.id
_entity.type
_entity.pdbx_description
1 polymer ?
#
loop_
_entity_poly.entity_id
_entity_poly.type
_entity_poly.pdbx_seq_one_letter_code
_entity_poly.pdbx_strand_id
1 'polypeptide(L)'
;MAATLNPWPTTRQGATNHPVPMLQHLLLAHGHTVTVDGIFGAQTGDAVRAYQRAKNLADDGVVGPQTWRALIVEVRPGSQGSAVRGVQHEFQLRGDVAPAADGVYGPATEEAVRAFQGAARAEGADLEVDGVVGPLTWQALIGGVPASLSRAA
;
A
#
# COMPACT_ATOMS: atom_id res chain seq x y z
N MET A 1 -3.60 24.46 -8.49
CA MET A 1 -4.19 23.82 -7.31
C MET A 1 -3.76 22.36 -7.24
N ALA A 2 -3.25 21.93 -6.10
CA ALA A 2 -2.81 20.54 -5.93
C ALA A 2 -4.01 19.61 -6.05
N ALA A 3 -3.84 18.53 -6.79
CA ALA A 3 -4.88 17.52 -6.92
C ALA A 3 -4.86 16.60 -5.69
N THR A 4 -6.02 16.27 -5.17
CA THR A 4 -6.13 15.33 -4.07
C THR A 4 -6.05 13.91 -4.61
N LEU A 5 -5.39 13.05 -3.85
CA LEU A 5 -5.39 11.61 -4.14
C LEU A 5 -6.78 11.04 -3.86
N ASN A 6 -7.05 9.85 -4.42
CA ASN A 6 -8.24 9.11 -4.04
C ASN A 6 -8.23 8.87 -2.52
N PRO A 7 -9.40 8.83 -1.88
CA PRO A 7 -9.45 8.48 -0.46
C PRO A 7 -8.95 7.04 -0.26
N TRP A 8 -8.55 6.74 0.98
CA TRP A 8 -8.20 5.38 1.34
C TRP A 8 -9.43 4.48 1.08
N PRO A 9 -9.23 3.35 0.40
CA PRO A 9 -10.37 2.45 0.14
C PRO A 9 -10.81 1.75 1.42
N THR A 10 -12.05 1.27 1.40
CA THR A 10 -12.56 0.42 2.46
C THR A 10 -12.53 -1.02 1.97
N THR A 11 -11.91 -1.92 2.74
CA THR A 11 -11.89 -3.33 2.39
C THR A 11 -12.27 -4.17 3.61
N ARG A 12 -12.90 -5.31 3.36
CA ARG A 12 -13.44 -6.18 4.40
C ARG A 12 -13.48 -7.61 3.89
N GLN A 13 -13.83 -8.53 4.78
CA GLN A 13 -13.96 -9.93 4.41
C GLN A 13 -14.87 -10.11 3.20
N GLY A 14 -14.41 -10.88 2.24
CA GLY A 14 -15.05 -11.08 0.95
C GLY A 14 -14.33 -10.38 -0.20
N ALA A 15 -13.46 -9.40 0.10
CA ALA A 15 -12.70 -8.70 -0.94
C ALA A 15 -11.59 -9.60 -1.49
N THR A 16 -11.28 -9.40 -2.76
CA THR A 16 -10.19 -10.11 -3.43
C THR A 16 -9.37 -9.14 -4.25
N ASN A 17 -8.12 -9.51 -4.53
CA ASN A 17 -7.18 -8.72 -5.34
C ASN A 17 -6.82 -7.40 -4.65
N HIS A 18 -6.34 -6.43 -5.44
CA HIS A 18 -5.93 -5.13 -4.90
C HIS A 18 -7.05 -4.48 -4.07
N PRO A 19 -6.81 -3.94 -2.88
CA PRO A 19 -5.50 -3.81 -2.22
C PRO A 19 -5.21 -4.89 -1.17
N VAL A 20 -5.86 -6.05 -1.24
CA VAL A 20 -5.74 -7.09 -0.21
C VAL A 20 -4.30 -7.59 -0.04
N PRO A 21 -3.50 -7.84 -1.12
CA PRO A 21 -2.12 -8.28 -0.90
C PRO A 21 -1.29 -7.28 -0.09
N MET A 22 -1.44 -5.98 -0.35
CA MET A 22 -0.73 -4.97 0.44
C MET A 22 -1.15 -4.98 1.89
N LEU A 23 -2.45 -5.13 2.17
CA LEU A 23 -2.95 -5.28 3.53
C LEU A 23 -2.28 -6.46 4.22
N GLN A 24 -2.23 -7.60 3.55
CA GLN A 24 -1.65 -8.81 4.12
C GLN A 24 -0.15 -8.64 4.42
N HIS A 25 0.61 -8.01 3.53
CA HIS A 25 2.01 -7.70 3.78
C HIS A 25 2.18 -6.74 4.97
N LEU A 26 1.31 -5.74 5.07
CA LEU A 26 1.38 -4.79 6.19
C LEU A 26 1.02 -5.46 7.52
N LEU A 27 0.04 -6.36 7.52
CA LEU A 27 -0.26 -7.14 8.73
C LEU A 27 0.95 -7.96 9.17
N LEU A 28 1.64 -8.60 8.22
CA LEU A 28 2.87 -9.32 8.53
C LEU A 28 3.94 -8.39 9.09
N ALA A 29 4.05 -7.17 8.56
CA ALA A 29 5.02 -6.18 9.03
C ALA A 29 4.78 -5.82 10.50
N HIS A 30 3.52 -5.91 10.96
CA HIS A 30 3.15 -5.64 12.34
C HIS A 30 3.09 -6.91 13.20
N GLY A 31 3.59 -8.04 12.70
CA GLY A 31 3.68 -9.28 13.47
C GLY A 31 2.42 -10.13 13.49
N HIS A 32 1.44 -9.83 12.64
CA HIS A 32 0.22 -10.62 12.54
C HIS A 32 0.35 -11.62 11.40
N THR A 33 0.26 -12.91 11.71
CA THR A 33 0.47 -13.97 10.72
C THR A 33 -0.73 -14.12 9.81
N VAL A 34 -0.52 -13.93 8.51
CA VAL A 34 -1.52 -14.16 7.48
C VAL A 34 -0.84 -14.72 6.25
N THR A 35 -1.61 -15.43 5.42
CA THR A 35 -1.17 -15.87 4.10
C THR A 35 -1.40 -14.74 3.10
N VAL A 36 -0.38 -14.42 2.30
CA VAL A 36 -0.52 -13.41 1.25
C VAL A 36 -1.05 -14.11 0.00
N ASP A 37 -2.36 -14.15 -0.12
CA ASP A 37 -3.05 -14.83 -1.22
C ASP A 37 -4.01 -13.91 -1.98
N GLY A 38 -4.12 -12.64 -1.57
CA GLY A 38 -5.04 -11.69 -2.20
C GLY A 38 -6.50 -11.92 -1.88
N ILE A 39 -6.79 -12.78 -0.89
CA ILE A 39 -8.16 -13.11 -0.49
C ILE A 39 -8.36 -12.63 0.96
N PHE A 40 -9.29 -11.71 1.16
CA PHE A 40 -9.67 -11.26 2.49
C PHE A 40 -10.68 -12.25 3.05
N GLY A 41 -10.16 -13.34 3.59
CA GLY A 41 -10.98 -14.38 4.22
C GLY A 41 -10.98 -14.24 5.73
N ALA A 42 -11.36 -15.32 6.41
CA ALA A 42 -11.47 -15.32 7.87
C ALA A 42 -10.12 -15.07 8.55
N GLN A 43 -9.03 -15.64 8.03
CA GLN A 43 -7.70 -15.45 8.60
C GLN A 43 -7.30 -13.97 8.57
N THR A 44 -7.46 -13.33 7.42
CA THR A 44 -7.15 -11.90 7.28
C THR A 44 -8.06 -11.07 8.19
N GLY A 45 -9.35 -11.40 8.25
CA GLY A 45 -10.30 -10.71 9.12
C GLY A 45 -9.92 -10.79 10.59
N ASP A 46 -9.52 -11.95 11.06
CA ASP A 46 -9.08 -12.13 12.45
C ASP A 46 -7.81 -11.32 12.73
N ALA A 47 -6.87 -11.30 11.79
CA ALA A 47 -5.64 -10.52 11.94
C ALA A 47 -5.94 -9.02 11.97
N VAL A 48 -6.87 -8.55 11.13
CA VAL A 48 -7.29 -7.14 11.13
C VAL A 48 -7.88 -6.76 12.48
N ARG A 49 -8.80 -7.58 13.01
CA ARG A 49 -9.42 -7.31 14.31
C ARG A 49 -8.37 -7.29 15.42
N ALA A 50 -7.44 -8.25 15.43
CA ALA A 50 -6.37 -8.29 16.42
C ALA A 50 -5.50 -7.04 16.35
N TYR A 51 -5.17 -6.60 15.14
CA TYR A 51 -4.39 -5.39 14.93
C TYR A 51 -5.15 -4.16 15.42
N GLN A 52 -6.42 -4.06 15.09
CA GLN A 52 -7.28 -2.94 15.51
C GLN A 52 -7.36 -2.85 17.03
N ARG A 53 -7.55 -3.99 17.72
CA ARG A 53 -7.55 -4.01 19.19
C ARG A 53 -6.21 -3.55 19.76
N ALA A 54 -5.11 -4.00 19.17
CA ALA A 54 -3.78 -3.62 19.65
C ALA A 54 -3.51 -2.12 19.51
N LYS A 55 -4.18 -1.46 18.55
CA LYS A 55 -4.00 -0.03 18.28
C LYS A 55 -5.15 0.82 18.81
N ASN A 56 -6.04 0.23 19.60
CA ASN A 56 -7.21 0.92 20.15
C ASN A 56 -8.11 1.53 19.07
N LEU A 57 -8.23 0.85 17.96
CA LEU A 57 -9.16 1.19 16.89
C LEU A 57 -10.43 0.35 17.05
N ALA A 58 -11.52 0.77 16.40
CA ALA A 58 -12.72 -0.05 16.35
C ALA A 58 -12.38 -1.40 15.72
N ASP A 59 -12.65 -2.50 16.44
CA ASP A 59 -12.28 -3.85 16.00
C ASP A 59 -13.40 -4.50 15.19
N ASP A 60 -13.80 -3.81 14.13
CA ASP A 60 -14.91 -4.23 13.29
C ASP A 60 -14.49 -5.11 12.10
N GLY A 61 -13.19 -5.34 11.94
CA GLY A 61 -12.65 -6.13 10.81
C GLY A 61 -12.72 -5.41 9.48
N VAL A 62 -13.06 -4.14 9.47
CA VAL A 62 -13.15 -3.32 8.27
C VAL A 62 -11.92 -2.41 8.19
N VAL A 63 -11.20 -2.47 7.09
CA VAL A 63 -10.01 -1.64 6.89
C VAL A 63 -10.43 -0.38 6.15
N GLY A 64 -10.67 0.67 6.91
CA GLY A 64 -10.97 2.00 6.39
C GLY A 64 -9.79 2.94 6.60
N PRO A 65 -10.00 4.26 6.43
CA PRO A 65 -8.89 5.23 6.49
C PRO A 65 -8.08 5.17 7.78
N GLN A 66 -8.73 5.03 8.93
CA GLN A 66 -8.01 5.01 10.20
C GLN A 66 -7.11 3.78 10.32
N THR A 67 -7.61 2.62 9.91
CA THR A 67 -6.84 1.38 9.96
C THR A 67 -5.68 1.43 8.97
N TRP A 68 -5.92 1.90 7.74
CA TRP A 68 -4.83 2.06 6.76
C TRP A 68 -3.73 2.97 7.29
N ARG A 69 -4.09 4.14 7.83
CA ARG A 69 -3.10 5.10 8.34
C ARG A 69 -2.27 4.53 9.49
N ALA A 70 -2.85 3.66 10.28
CA ALA A 70 -2.11 2.99 11.36
C ALA A 70 -1.19 1.90 10.81
N LEU A 71 -1.63 1.18 9.77
CA LEU A 71 -0.90 0.06 9.19
C LEU A 71 0.34 0.47 8.40
N ILE A 72 0.27 1.58 7.66
CA ILE A 72 1.37 1.97 6.79
C ILE A 72 2.61 2.31 7.59
N VAL A 73 3.77 1.94 7.04
CA VAL A 73 5.07 2.29 7.62
C VAL A 73 5.91 2.90 6.51
N GLU A 74 6.74 3.88 6.87
CA GLU A 74 7.63 4.49 5.89
C GLU A 74 8.67 3.47 5.45
N VAL A 75 8.85 3.32 4.14
CA VAL A 75 9.93 2.50 3.58
C VAL A 75 10.78 3.35 2.65
N ARG A 76 12.09 3.13 2.70
CA ARG A 76 13.08 3.93 1.99
C ARG A 76 14.27 3.04 1.64
N PRO A 77 15.22 3.55 0.82
CA PRO A 77 16.42 2.76 0.53
C PRO A 77 17.08 2.25 1.81
N GLY A 78 17.34 0.95 1.84
CA GLY A 78 17.88 0.26 3.01
C GLY A 78 16.84 -0.43 3.89
N SER A 79 15.57 -0.12 3.75
CA SER A 79 14.51 -0.79 4.50
C SER A 79 14.40 -2.26 4.09
N GLN A 80 13.99 -3.11 5.02
CA GLN A 80 13.81 -4.54 4.78
C GLN A 80 12.53 -5.01 5.46
N GLY A 81 11.95 -6.09 4.94
CA GLY A 81 10.82 -6.76 5.56
C GLY A 81 9.56 -6.78 4.72
N SER A 82 8.45 -7.12 5.38
CA SER A 82 7.17 -7.37 4.71
C SER A 82 6.56 -6.12 4.09
N ALA A 83 6.75 -4.95 4.70
CA ALA A 83 6.23 -3.71 4.11
C ALA A 83 6.92 -3.43 2.76
N VAL A 84 8.23 -3.68 2.66
CA VAL A 84 8.95 -3.56 1.38
C VAL A 84 8.40 -4.55 0.37
N ARG A 85 8.16 -5.80 0.79
CA ARG A 85 7.56 -6.80 -0.10
C ARG A 85 6.20 -6.35 -0.61
N GLY A 86 5.42 -5.69 0.23
CA GLY A 86 4.12 -5.17 -0.17
C GLY A 86 4.23 -4.19 -1.32
N VAL A 87 5.16 -3.26 -1.24
CA VAL A 87 5.42 -2.30 -2.32
C VAL A 87 5.88 -3.01 -3.58
N GLN A 88 6.84 -3.92 -3.44
CA GLN A 88 7.40 -4.67 -4.58
C GLN A 88 6.33 -5.54 -5.25
N HIS A 89 5.51 -6.23 -4.46
CA HIS A 89 4.43 -7.06 -4.97
C HIS A 89 3.41 -6.23 -5.73
N GLU A 90 3.08 -5.05 -5.22
CA GLU A 90 2.15 -4.16 -5.90
C GLU A 90 2.66 -3.76 -7.29
N PHE A 91 3.95 -3.44 -7.41
CA PHE A 91 4.53 -3.12 -8.71
C PHE A 91 4.46 -4.32 -9.66
N GLN A 92 4.70 -5.53 -9.16
CA GLN A 92 4.56 -6.74 -9.98
C GLN A 92 3.13 -6.91 -10.48
N LEU A 93 2.14 -6.68 -9.60
CA LEU A 93 0.74 -6.81 -9.97
C LEU A 93 0.31 -5.77 -10.99
N ARG A 94 0.94 -4.60 -10.99
CA ARG A 94 0.67 -3.54 -11.98
C ARG A 94 1.28 -3.84 -13.34
N GLY A 95 2.14 -4.86 -13.44
CA GLY A 95 2.80 -5.21 -14.68
C GLY A 95 3.91 -4.26 -15.12
N ASP A 96 4.36 -3.40 -14.22
CA ASP A 96 5.48 -2.52 -14.46
C ASP A 96 6.79 -3.31 -14.47
N VAL A 97 7.88 -2.68 -14.95
CA VAL A 97 9.22 -3.24 -14.77
C VAL A 97 9.50 -3.27 -13.28
N ALA A 98 9.26 -4.40 -12.68
CA ALA A 98 9.19 -4.51 -11.24
C ALA A 98 10.45 -5.13 -10.68
N PRO A 99 10.89 -4.67 -9.50
CA PRO A 99 11.94 -5.34 -8.76
C PRO A 99 11.44 -6.69 -8.26
N ALA A 100 12.38 -7.59 -7.94
CA ALA A 100 12.00 -8.83 -7.26
C ALA A 100 11.37 -8.50 -5.90
N ALA A 101 10.35 -9.26 -5.51
CA ALA A 101 9.69 -9.08 -4.21
C ALA A 101 10.47 -9.82 -3.13
N ASP A 102 11.71 -9.39 -2.91
CA ASP A 102 12.65 -10.01 -1.96
C ASP A 102 12.63 -9.34 -0.58
N GLY A 103 11.87 -8.28 -0.41
CA GLY A 103 11.79 -7.58 0.86
C GLY A 103 12.97 -6.68 1.17
N VAL A 104 13.86 -6.44 0.20
CA VAL A 104 15.03 -5.56 0.38
C VAL A 104 14.86 -4.35 -0.52
N TYR A 105 14.86 -3.16 0.08
CA TYR A 105 14.72 -1.91 -0.67
C TYR A 105 16.09 -1.51 -1.22
N GLY A 106 16.40 -2.04 -2.40
CA GLY A 106 17.63 -1.73 -3.10
C GLY A 106 17.41 -0.78 -4.27
N PRO A 107 18.44 -0.62 -5.14
CA PRO A 107 18.37 0.34 -6.26
C PRO A 107 17.21 0.09 -7.22
N ALA A 108 16.87 -1.18 -7.50
CA ALA A 108 15.75 -1.50 -8.40
C ALA A 108 14.41 -1.08 -7.80
N THR A 109 14.23 -1.26 -6.50
CA THR A 109 13.01 -0.81 -5.81
C THR A 109 12.94 0.70 -5.80
N GLU A 110 14.06 1.37 -5.52
CA GLU A 110 14.10 2.84 -5.54
C GLU A 110 13.71 3.39 -6.91
N GLU A 111 14.26 2.80 -7.97
CA GLU A 111 13.93 3.22 -9.34
C GLU A 111 12.43 3.06 -9.60
N ALA A 112 11.84 1.93 -9.20
CA ALA A 112 10.41 1.69 -9.39
C ALA A 112 9.55 2.68 -8.59
N VAL A 113 9.94 2.98 -7.36
CA VAL A 113 9.21 3.96 -6.52
C VAL A 113 9.28 5.35 -7.14
N ARG A 114 10.46 5.79 -7.57
CA ARG A 114 10.60 7.10 -8.21
C ARG A 114 9.83 7.18 -9.51
N ALA A 115 9.81 6.11 -10.32
CA ALA A 115 9.03 6.07 -11.54
C ALA A 115 7.54 6.19 -11.26
N PHE A 116 7.04 5.50 -10.23
CA PHE A 116 5.65 5.60 -9.80
C PHE A 116 5.31 7.02 -9.34
N GLN A 117 6.16 7.59 -8.48
CA GLN A 117 5.96 8.95 -7.98
C GLN A 117 5.95 9.97 -9.10
N GLY A 118 6.89 9.83 -10.05
CA GLY A 118 6.97 10.73 -11.21
C GLY A 118 5.74 10.63 -12.11
N ALA A 119 5.26 9.40 -12.35
CA ALA A 119 4.05 9.20 -13.15
C ALA A 119 2.82 9.78 -12.47
N ALA A 120 2.68 9.57 -11.16
CA ALA A 120 1.56 10.11 -10.40
C ALA A 120 1.60 11.64 -10.40
N ARG A 121 2.78 12.23 -10.23
CA ARG A 121 2.95 13.66 -10.26
C ARG A 121 2.63 14.25 -11.64
N ALA A 122 3.03 13.55 -12.70
CA ALA A 122 2.70 13.95 -14.07
C ALA A 122 1.19 13.97 -14.31
N GLU A 123 0.45 13.12 -13.59
CA GLU A 123 -1.01 13.08 -13.65
C GLU A 123 -1.67 14.12 -12.72
N GLY A 124 -0.90 14.92 -12.01
CA GLY A 124 -1.39 15.99 -11.17
C GLY A 124 -1.40 15.70 -9.67
N ALA A 125 -0.95 14.54 -9.25
CA ALA A 125 -0.89 14.22 -7.82
C ALA A 125 0.22 15.03 -7.13
N ASP A 126 -0.05 15.44 -5.90
CA ASP A 126 0.90 16.23 -5.11
C ASP A 126 1.85 15.28 -4.36
N LEU A 127 2.72 14.63 -5.13
CA LEU A 127 3.75 13.72 -4.61
C LEU A 127 5.13 14.24 -4.93
N GLU A 128 6.05 14.05 -4.00
CA GLU A 128 7.47 14.27 -4.27
C GLU A 128 8.09 13.02 -4.88
N VAL A 129 9.04 13.22 -5.77
CA VAL A 129 9.83 12.12 -6.35
C VAL A 129 11.10 12.01 -5.52
N ASP A 130 11.00 11.34 -4.38
CA ASP A 130 12.09 11.26 -3.40
C ASP A 130 12.56 9.82 -3.14
N GLY A 131 11.88 8.83 -3.71
CA GLY A 131 12.22 7.42 -3.48
C GLY A 131 11.81 6.90 -2.11
N VAL A 132 11.01 7.65 -1.36
CA VAL A 132 10.52 7.27 -0.03
C VAL A 132 9.03 6.99 -0.12
N VAL A 133 8.60 5.82 0.36
CA VAL A 133 7.18 5.48 0.42
C VAL A 133 6.65 5.94 1.77
N GLY A 134 6.24 7.20 1.82
CA GLY A 134 5.58 7.79 2.97
C GLY A 134 4.06 7.74 2.82
N PRO A 135 3.31 8.45 3.68
CA PRO A 135 1.84 8.36 3.71
C PRO A 135 1.17 8.66 2.38
N LEU A 136 1.60 9.69 1.66
CA LEU A 136 0.98 10.06 0.39
C LEU A 136 1.27 9.03 -0.71
N THR A 137 2.50 8.52 -0.76
CA THR A 137 2.85 7.48 -1.74
C THR A 137 2.09 6.19 -1.43
N TRP A 138 1.98 5.79 -0.16
CA TRP A 138 1.15 4.65 0.22
C TRP A 138 -0.31 4.85 -0.21
N GLN A 139 -0.86 6.05 0.05
CA GLN A 139 -2.24 6.34 -0.34
C GLN A 139 -2.43 6.23 -1.85
N ALA A 140 -1.47 6.71 -2.63
CA ALA A 140 -1.52 6.59 -4.09
C ALA A 140 -1.42 5.13 -4.54
N LEU A 141 -0.57 4.32 -3.89
CA LEU A 141 -0.45 2.90 -4.22
C LEU A 141 -1.72 2.13 -3.87
N ILE A 142 -2.30 2.42 -2.72
CA ILE A 142 -3.46 1.69 -2.18
C ILE A 142 -4.76 2.18 -2.80
N GLY A 143 -4.96 3.50 -2.88
CA GLY A 143 -6.20 4.11 -3.36
C GLY A 143 -6.17 4.53 -4.82
N GLY A 144 -4.99 4.61 -5.41
CA GLY A 144 -4.81 5.06 -6.78
C GLY A 144 -4.82 6.58 -6.92
N VAL A 145 -4.47 7.02 -8.11
CA VAL A 145 -4.55 8.43 -8.50
C VAL A 145 -5.88 8.63 -9.21
N PRO A 146 -6.63 9.72 -8.91
CA PRO A 146 -7.94 9.91 -9.53
C PRO A 146 -7.86 9.85 -11.05
N ALA A 147 -8.75 9.05 -11.67
CA ALA A 147 -8.78 8.89 -13.12
C ALA A 147 -9.05 10.20 -13.85
N SER A 148 -9.76 11.12 -13.20
CA SER A 148 -10.04 12.43 -13.78
C SER A 148 -8.78 13.26 -14.00
N LEU A 149 -7.69 13.00 -13.28
CA LEU A 149 -6.43 13.73 -13.46
C LEU A 149 -5.74 13.33 -14.76
N SER A 150 -5.73 12.03 -15.08
CA SER A 150 -5.10 11.56 -16.31
C SER A 150 -5.88 11.98 -17.56
N ARG A 151 -7.12 12.41 -17.42
CA ARG A 151 -7.98 12.87 -18.51
C ARG A 151 -8.05 14.39 -18.62
N ALA A 152 -7.39 15.09 -17.73
CA ALA A 152 -7.44 16.55 -17.67
C ALA A 152 -6.57 17.23 -18.72
N ALA A 153 -5.86 16.46 -19.50
CA ALA A 153 -4.98 16.98 -20.54
C ALA A 153 -5.76 17.51 -21.75
#